data_268534ec66c09d36791e9996c4d39d17
#
_entry.id   268534ec66c09d36791e9996c4d39d17
#
_cell.length_a   1.000
_cell.length_b   1.000
_cell.length_c   1.000
_cell.angle_alpha   90.00
_cell.angle_beta   90.00
_cell.angle_gamma   90.00
#
_symmetry.space_group_name_H-M   'P 1'
#
loop_
_entity.id
_entity.type
_entity.pdbx_description
1 polymer ?
#
loop_
_entity_poly.entity_id
_entity_poly.type
_entity_poly.pdbx_seq_one_letter_code
_entity_poly.pdbx_strand_id
1 'polypeptide(L)'
;MWLLAGQKAPDHSTIARFRTGFLADACEDLFYQMVRRLEQMDELSKETVFIDGTKLEACANKYTFVWKKSVGKWEEKMFLKIQEAVALLNREYLQSFSVSKETRTHDIQKICCFIEQVCEEQHTVFVHGRGKRKSRNQKYLELFRRFLERQTVYDWHTASFQGRNNYCKTDPDATFMHMKDDHMRNAQLKPGYNVQIGVDSENIVAADIFQDRNDVWTLIPFLETIEKKVGFRYPSVTADSGYESEEAYTYLREQKQKPYIKPQTYEKWKKRSFKQDISKRENMGYDEITDTYICHAGKELKPLFIKKQKSKSGYESEVTVYECEDCTGCPHKEKCTRAKGNKRLYISKSFLEKRQESYENILS
;
A
#
# COMPACT_ATOMS: atom_id res chain seq x y z
N MET A 1 -36.85 -12.99 18.08
CA MET A 1 -38.21 -12.42 18.25
C MET A 1 -38.65 -12.32 19.71
N TRP A 2 -38.26 -13.22 20.60
CA TRP A 2 -38.54 -13.12 22.04
C TRP A 2 -37.94 -11.86 22.71
N LEU A 3 -36.88 -11.28 22.19
CA LEU A 3 -36.26 -10.03 22.67
C LEU A 3 -37.20 -8.81 22.57
N LEU A 4 -38.21 -8.88 21.74
CA LEU A 4 -39.20 -7.82 21.51
C LEU A 4 -40.57 -8.14 22.13
N ALA A 5 -40.68 -9.18 22.97
CA ALA A 5 -41.94 -9.68 23.53
C ALA A 5 -42.93 -8.57 23.91
N GLY A 6 -43.88 -8.29 23.06
CA GLY A 6 -44.90 -7.23 23.25
C GLY A 6 -44.45 -5.79 23.09
N GLN A 7 -43.18 -5.53 22.80
CA GLN A 7 -42.66 -4.17 22.58
C GLN A 7 -42.63 -3.81 21.10
N LYS A 8 -42.78 -2.52 20.79
CA LYS A 8 -42.67 -2.00 19.43
C LYS A 8 -41.22 -2.11 18.96
N ALA A 9 -40.99 -2.70 17.78
CA ALA A 9 -39.66 -2.75 17.19
C ALA A 9 -39.13 -1.33 16.95
N PRO A 10 -37.82 -1.06 17.28
CA PRO A 10 -37.22 0.22 17.00
C PRO A 10 -37.17 0.45 15.49
N ASP A 11 -37.31 1.70 15.07
CA ASP A 11 -37.19 2.08 13.67
C ASP A 11 -35.71 2.08 13.21
N HIS A 12 -35.53 2.14 11.89
CA HIS A 12 -34.20 2.12 11.26
C HIS A 12 -33.30 3.29 11.74
N SER A 13 -33.88 4.45 12.07
CA SER A 13 -33.11 5.61 12.51
C SER A 13 -32.62 5.43 13.96
N THR A 14 -33.40 4.78 14.80
CA THR A 14 -33.01 4.41 16.17
C THR A 14 -31.86 3.40 16.14
N ILE A 15 -31.95 2.37 15.28
CA ILE A 15 -30.86 1.40 15.10
C ILE A 15 -29.61 2.08 14.56
N ALA A 16 -29.75 2.97 13.58
CA ALA A 16 -28.61 3.72 13.03
C ALA A 16 -27.92 4.62 14.08
N ARG A 17 -28.69 5.36 14.90
CA ARG A 17 -28.15 6.18 15.98
C ARG A 17 -27.45 5.33 17.05
N PHE A 18 -28.05 4.20 17.43
CA PHE A 18 -27.43 3.29 18.38
C PHE A 18 -26.09 2.77 17.84
N ARG A 19 -26.06 2.33 16.56
CA ARG A 19 -24.83 1.86 15.90
C ARG A 19 -23.73 2.92 15.90
N THR A 20 -24.05 4.15 15.55
CA THR A 20 -23.03 5.22 15.41
C THR A 20 -22.67 5.89 16.74
N GLY A 21 -23.58 5.98 17.70
CA GLY A 21 -23.37 6.69 18.94
C GLY A 21 -22.94 5.84 20.13
N PHE A 22 -23.25 4.54 20.12
CA PHE A 22 -22.97 3.65 21.24
C PHE A 22 -22.16 2.41 20.85
N LEU A 23 -22.49 1.81 19.70
CA LEU A 23 -21.86 0.55 19.30
C LEU A 23 -20.51 0.76 18.59
N ALA A 24 -20.30 1.91 17.95
CA ALA A 24 -19.09 2.14 17.17
C ALA A 24 -17.81 1.96 18.00
N ASP A 25 -17.76 2.54 19.19
CA ASP A 25 -16.60 2.47 20.09
C ASP A 25 -16.50 1.14 20.86
N ALA A 26 -17.62 0.44 21.02
CA ALA A 26 -17.68 -0.82 21.77
C ALA A 26 -17.63 -2.08 20.88
N CYS A 27 -17.77 -1.93 19.57
CA CYS A 27 -17.94 -3.06 18.65
C CYS A 27 -16.76 -4.03 18.69
N GLU A 28 -15.54 -3.51 18.68
CA GLU A 28 -14.33 -4.33 18.74
C GLU A 28 -14.22 -5.10 20.05
N ASP A 29 -14.46 -4.44 21.17
CA ASP A 29 -14.41 -5.07 22.49
C ASP A 29 -15.46 -6.16 22.65
N LEU A 30 -16.68 -5.93 22.18
CA LEU A 30 -17.75 -6.91 22.19
C LEU A 30 -17.42 -8.13 21.32
N PHE A 31 -16.83 -7.89 20.14
CA PHE A 31 -16.38 -8.95 19.26
C PHE A 31 -15.34 -9.85 19.95
N TYR A 32 -14.30 -9.28 20.54
CA TYR A 32 -13.27 -10.06 21.23
C TYR A 32 -13.73 -10.65 22.58
N GLN A 33 -14.75 -10.09 23.23
CA GLN A 33 -15.43 -10.76 24.33
C GLN A 33 -16.17 -12.02 23.86
N MET A 34 -16.82 -11.96 22.72
CA MET A 34 -17.45 -13.14 22.10
C MET A 34 -16.41 -14.21 21.74
N VAL A 35 -15.29 -13.83 21.11
CA VAL A 35 -14.19 -14.74 20.78
C VAL A 35 -13.66 -15.45 22.04
N ARG A 36 -13.42 -14.68 23.14
CA ARG A 36 -13.02 -15.26 24.42
C ARG A 36 -14.06 -16.21 25.00
N ARG A 37 -15.35 -15.93 24.77
CA ARG A 37 -16.42 -16.84 25.20
C ARG A 37 -16.43 -18.14 24.40
N LEU A 38 -16.20 -18.09 23.08
CA LEU A 38 -16.03 -19.28 22.26
C LEU A 38 -14.84 -20.13 22.71
N GLU A 39 -13.72 -19.47 23.03
CA GLU A 39 -12.55 -20.14 23.61
C GLU A 39 -12.88 -20.86 24.92
N GLN A 40 -13.61 -20.21 25.84
CA GLN A 40 -14.03 -20.80 27.12
C GLN A 40 -15.00 -21.99 26.95
N MET A 41 -15.72 -22.01 25.85
CA MET A 41 -16.66 -23.09 25.49
C MET A 41 -16.00 -24.23 24.72
N ASP A 42 -14.69 -24.15 24.48
CA ASP A 42 -13.91 -25.11 23.70
C ASP A 42 -14.34 -25.23 22.23
N GLU A 43 -14.90 -24.14 21.69
CA GLU A 43 -15.36 -24.06 20.29
C GLU A 43 -14.24 -23.63 19.32
N LEU A 44 -13.04 -23.34 19.80
CA LEU A 44 -11.86 -22.98 19.02
C LEU A 44 -10.80 -24.07 19.12
N SER A 45 -10.28 -24.51 17.98
CA SER A 45 -9.23 -25.54 17.94
C SER A 45 -7.88 -25.05 18.44
N LYS A 46 -7.57 -23.76 18.24
CA LYS A 46 -6.28 -23.11 18.50
C LYS A 46 -5.09 -23.73 17.75
N GLU A 47 -5.35 -24.56 16.74
CA GLU A 47 -4.32 -25.24 15.97
C GLU A 47 -3.95 -24.45 14.70
N THR A 48 -4.97 -24.05 13.94
CA THR A 48 -4.76 -23.38 12.65
C THR A 48 -5.68 -22.19 12.50
N VAL A 49 -5.10 -21.03 12.13
CA VAL A 49 -5.89 -19.89 11.68
C VAL A 49 -5.90 -19.85 10.16
N PHE A 50 -7.11 -19.75 9.60
CA PHE A 50 -7.35 -19.56 8.17
C PHE A 50 -7.54 -18.05 7.90
N ILE A 51 -6.71 -17.50 7.01
CA ILE A 51 -6.71 -16.07 6.71
C ILE A 51 -7.14 -15.86 5.26
N ASP A 52 -8.16 -15.06 5.07
CA ASP A 52 -8.58 -14.55 3.76
C ASP A 52 -8.91 -13.06 3.84
N GLY A 53 -8.70 -12.37 2.73
CA GLY A 53 -8.99 -10.95 2.58
C GLY A 53 -10.10 -10.70 1.57
N THR A 54 -10.92 -9.70 1.86
CA THR A 54 -11.90 -9.19 0.91
C THR A 54 -11.77 -7.68 0.74
N LYS A 55 -12.19 -7.17 -0.42
CA LYS A 55 -12.15 -5.74 -0.70
C LYS A 55 -13.56 -5.19 -0.67
N LEU A 56 -13.81 -4.26 0.26
CA LEU A 56 -15.09 -3.57 0.39
C LEU A 56 -15.00 -2.19 -0.27
N GLU A 57 -15.98 -1.90 -1.14
CA GLU A 57 -16.11 -0.58 -1.77
C GLU A 57 -16.56 0.43 -0.71
N ALA A 58 -15.85 1.57 -0.60
CA ALA A 58 -16.23 2.66 0.27
C ALA A 58 -17.45 3.40 -0.29
N CYS A 59 -18.32 3.87 0.61
CA CYS A 59 -19.42 4.77 0.24
C CYS A 59 -18.88 6.18 -0.07
N ALA A 60 -18.08 6.29 -1.13
CA ALA A 60 -17.36 7.49 -1.49
C ALA A 60 -17.41 7.77 -3.00
N ASN A 61 -17.22 9.05 -3.37
CA ASN A 61 -17.23 9.41 -4.77
C ASN A 61 -15.98 8.93 -5.51
N LYS A 62 -16.14 7.94 -6.37
CA LYS A 62 -15.06 7.32 -7.15
C LYS A 62 -14.29 8.25 -8.09
N TYR A 63 -14.80 9.47 -8.35
CA TYR A 63 -14.15 10.45 -9.20
C TYR A 63 -13.30 11.46 -8.43
N THR A 64 -13.29 11.42 -7.10
CA THR A 64 -12.54 12.34 -6.24
C THR A 64 -11.21 11.77 -5.75
N PHE A 65 -10.45 11.19 -6.67
CA PHE A 65 -9.13 10.60 -6.37
C PHE A 65 -8.02 11.66 -6.27
N VAL A 66 -7.08 11.44 -5.37
CA VAL A 66 -5.85 12.23 -5.24
C VAL A 66 -4.65 11.29 -5.37
N TRP A 67 -3.74 11.61 -6.30
CA TRP A 67 -2.54 10.83 -6.56
C TRP A 67 -1.30 11.54 -6.04
N LYS A 68 -0.49 10.86 -5.21
CA LYS A 68 0.76 11.40 -4.64
C LYS A 68 1.68 11.96 -5.71
N LYS A 69 1.86 11.23 -6.82
CA LYS A 69 2.70 11.69 -7.94
C LYS A 69 2.19 12.99 -8.58
N SER A 70 0.87 13.17 -8.65
CA SER A 70 0.27 14.38 -9.22
C SER A 70 0.43 15.57 -8.29
N VAL A 71 0.19 15.37 -6.99
CA VAL A 71 0.39 16.40 -5.97
C VAL A 71 1.84 16.87 -5.97
N GLY A 72 2.82 15.94 -5.89
CA GLY A 72 4.24 16.30 -5.92
C GLY A 72 4.64 17.06 -7.19
N LYS A 73 4.13 16.66 -8.36
CA LYS A 73 4.39 17.38 -9.62
C LYS A 73 3.82 18.81 -9.63
N TRP A 74 2.63 19.01 -9.07
CA TRP A 74 2.01 20.33 -8.98
C TRP A 74 2.70 21.21 -7.95
N GLU A 75 3.07 20.63 -6.82
CA GLU A 75 3.81 21.30 -5.75
C GLU A 75 5.18 21.75 -6.24
N GLU A 76 5.91 20.94 -6.98
CA GLU A 76 7.22 21.28 -7.55
C GLU A 76 7.12 22.44 -8.56
N LYS A 77 6.11 22.40 -9.43
CA LYS A 77 5.83 23.53 -10.34
C LYS A 77 5.47 24.82 -9.61
N MET A 78 4.74 24.73 -8.49
CA MET A 78 4.44 25.90 -7.67
C MET A 78 5.70 26.43 -6.98
N PHE A 79 6.57 25.56 -6.50
CA PHE A 79 7.81 25.93 -5.84
C PHE A 79 8.72 26.78 -6.75
N LEU A 80 8.86 26.41 -8.02
CA LEU A 80 9.59 27.23 -9.00
C LEU A 80 9.02 28.63 -9.12
N LYS A 81 7.69 28.75 -9.20
CA LYS A 81 7.03 30.07 -9.26
C LYS A 81 7.19 30.88 -7.98
N ILE A 82 7.24 30.21 -6.84
CA ILE A 82 7.53 30.87 -5.54
C ILE A 82 8.94 31.42 -5.56
N GLN A 83 9.94 30.66 -6.00
CA GLN A 83 11.33 31.10 -6.09
C GLN A 83 11.48 32.34 -6.99
N GLU A 84 10.85 32.33 -8.16
CA GLU A 84 10.82 33.48 -9.08
C GLU A 84 10.18 34.72 -8.41
N ALA A 85 9.06 34.54 -7.74
CA ALA A 85 8.36 35.63 -7.04
C ALA A 85 9.16 36.18 -5.87
N VAL A 86 9.85 35.31 -5.11
CA VAL A 86 10.73 35.70 -4.01
C VAL A 86 11.95 36.49 -4.52
N ALA A 87 12.55 36.05 -5.63
CA ALA A 87 13.67 36.78 -6.23
C ALA A 87 13.29 38.20 -6.68
N LEU A 88 12.10 38.38 -7.25
CA LEU A 88 11.55 39.69 -7.62
C LEU A 88 11.26 40.54 -6.39
N LEU A 89 10.63 39.98 -5.36
CA LEU A 89 10.34 40.66 -4.11
C LEU A 89 11.60 41.13 -3.40
N ASN A 90 12.61 40.26 -3.30
CA ASN A 90 13.91 40.61 -2.67
C ASN A 90 14.57 41.77 -3.36
N ARG A 91 14.54 41.81 -4.69
CA ARG A 91 15.10 42.93 -5.47
C ARG A 91 14.36 44.24 -5.24
N GLU A 92 13.02 44.18 -5.14
CA GLU A 92 12.18 45.38 -5.02
C GLU A 92 12.20 45.97 -3.61
N TYR A 93 12.23 45.12 -2.58
CA TYR A 93 12.17 45.55 -1.18
C TYR A 93 13.53 45.46 -0.47
N LEU A 94 14.62 45.16 -1.21
CA LEU A 94 16.00 45.03 -0.66
C LEU A 94 16.05 44.01 0.49
N GLN A 95 15.33 42.90 0.34
CA GLN A 95 15.26 41.81 1.31
C GLN A 95 16.09 40.60 0.84
N SER A 96 16.27 39.61 1.74
CA SER A 96 17.01 38.37 1.49
C SER A 96 16.17 37.12 1.88
N PHE A 97 14.86 37.12 1.57
CA PHE A 97 14.05 35.98 1.83
C PHE A 97 14.47 34.76 0.99
N SER A 98 14.40 33.60 1.59
CA SER A 98 14.55 32.31 0.91
C SER A 98 13.41 31.37 1.30
N VAL A 99 13.04 30.47 0.41
CA VAL A 99 12.02 29.44 0.68
C VAL A 99 12.66 28.09 0.42
N SER A 100 12.73 27.25 1.47
CA SER A 100 13.27 25.91 1.37
C SER A 100 12.15 24.89 1.10
N LYS A 101 12.53 23.66 0.71
CA LYS A 101 11.55 22.58 0.49
C LYS A 101 10.94 22.06 1.80
N GLU A 102 11.66 22.16 2.90
CA GLU A 102 11.27 21.63 4.21
C GLU A 102 10.39 22.61 5.00
N THR A 103 10.59 23.91 4.83
CA THR A 103 9.94 24.97 5.63
C THR A 103 9.02 25.89 4.81
N ARG A 104 8.59 25.41 3.62
CA ARG A 104 7.84 26.23 2.64
C ARG A 104 6.70 27.02 3.23
N THR A 105 5.80 26.39 3.95
CA THR A 105 4.61 27.03 4.53
C THR A 105 5.03 28.16 5.48
N HIS A 106 5.98 27.90 6.36
CA HIS A 106 6.49 28.88 7.31
C HIS A 106 7.21 30.05 6.63
N ASP A 107 8.04 29.75 5.62
CA ASP A 107 8.79 30.78 4.89
C ASP A 107 7.85 31.70 4.09
N ILE A 108 6.83 31.13 3.42
CA ILE A 108 5.78 31.91 2.72
C ILE A 108 5.00 32.75 3.72
N GLN A 109 4.70 32.23 4.90
CA GLN A 109 3.98 32.96 5.95
C GLN A 109 4.79 34.15 6.44
N LYS A 110 6.11 34.02 6.66
CA LYS A 110 6.99 35.14 6.99
C LYS A 110 6.96 36.24 5.94
N ILE A 111 6.98 35.85 4.66
CA ILE A 111 6.88 36.80 3.54
C ILE A 111 5.53 37.51 3.55
N CYS A 112 4.43 36.81 3.80
CA CYS A 112 3.11 37.42 3.93
C CYS A 112 3.06 38.46 5.05
N CYS A 113 3.57 38.11 6.24
CA CYS A 113 3.64 39.04 7.38
C CYS A 113 4.47 40.28 7.06
N PHE A 114 5.63 40.12 6.41
CA PHE A 114 6.44 41.26 5.98
C PHE A 114 5.68 42.17 5.02
N ILE A 115 5.01 41.62 4.00
CA ILE A 115 4.25 42.44 3.04
C ILE A 115 3.07 43.12 3.72
N GLU A 116 2.43 42.48 4.69
CA GLU A 116 1.34 43.09 5.51
C GLU A 116 1.85 44.30 6.28
N GLN A 117 3.00 44.21 6.93
CA GLN A 117 3.65 45.34 7.59
C GLN A 117 3.98 46.49 6.63
N VAL A 118 4.53 46.17 5.46
CA VAL A 118 4.78 47.19 4.41
C VAL A 118 3.47 47.86 3.94
N CYS A 119 2.38 47.08 3.82
CA CYS A 119 1.06 47.64 3.46
C CYS A 119 0.52 48.59 4.53
N GLU A 120 0.73 48.32 5.81
CA GLU A 120 0.33 49.16 6.94
C GLU A 120 1.15 50.43 6.98
N GLU A 121 2.50 50.32 6.91
CA GLU A 121 3.41 51.47 6.93
C GLU A 121 3.16 52.44 5.76
N GLN A 122 2.88 51.93 4.59
CA GLN A 122 2.61 52.69 3.38
C GLN A 122 1.12 53.09 3.23
N HIS A 123 0.31 52.84 4.22
CA HIS A 123 -1.15 53.11 4.19
C HIS A 123 -1.81 52.65 2.89
N THR A 124 -1.48 51.41 2.46
CA THR A 124 -1.90 50.84 1.17
C THR A 124 -3.42 50.67 1.11
N VAL A 125 -4.10 51.40 0.22
CA VAL A 125 -5.51 51.22 -0.02
C VAL A 125 -5.77 49.99 -0.88
N PHE A 126 -6.48 49.01 -0.32
CA PHE A 126 -6.87 47.79 -1.03
C PHE A 126 -8.05 48.05 -1.95
N VAL A 127 -7.90 47.72 -3.23
CA VAL A 127 -8.98 47.90 -4.22
C VAL A 127 -9.42 46.53 -4.75
N HIS A 128 -10.72 46.40 -4.91
CA HIS A 128 -11.35 45.16 -5.41
C HIS A 128 -12.28 45.50 -6.60
N GLY A 129 -12.51 44.52 -7.47
CA GLY A 129 -13.39 44.61 -8.62
C GLY A 129 -12.71 44.94 -9.96
N ARG A 130 -13.48 44.82 -11.05
CA ARG A 130 -13.00 45.09 -12.41
C ARG A 130 -12.69 46.57 -12.64
N GLY A 131 -11.65 46.87 -13.38
CA GLY A 131 -11.29 48.26 -13.77
C GLY A 131 -10.47 49.03 -12.76
N LYS A 132 -10.25 48.54 -11.53
CA LYS A 132 -9.41 49.16 -10.52
C LYS A 132 -7.97 48.65 -10.59
N ARG A 133 -7.01 49.60 -10.59
CA ARG A 133 -5.57 49.24 -10.63
C ARG A 133 -5.07 48.97 -9.21
N LYS A 134 -4.71 47.72 -8.95
CA LYS A 134 -4.11 47.27 -7.66
C LYS A 134 -2.71 47.85 -7.49
N SER A 135 -2.36 48.26 -6.27
CA SER A 135 -0.98 48.62 -5.90
C SER A 135 -0.05 47.41 -6.03
N ARG A 136 1.28 47.64 -6.03
CA ARG A 136 2.26 46.57 -6.06
C ARG A 136 2.20 45.73 -4.79
N ASN A 137 2.14 46.34 -3.63
CA ASN A 137 2.03 45.66 -2.35
C ASN A 137 0.83 44.73 -2.30
N GLN A 138 -0.36 45.21 -2.74
CA GLN A 138 -1.54 44.39 -2.83
C GLN A 138 -1.36 43.18 -3.75
N LYS A 139 -0.68 43.32 -4.90
CA LYS A 139 -0.42 42.21 -5.83
C LYS A 139 0.48 41.15 -5.23
N TYR A 140 1.56 41.57 -4.54
CA TYR A 140 2.44 40.63 -3.86
C TYR A 140 1.74 39.93 -2.71
N LEU A 141 1.00 40.65 -1.88
CA LEU A 141 0.26 40.05 -0.76
C LEU A 141 -0.76 39.00 -1.25
N GLU A 142 -1.57 39.34 -2.27
CA GLU A 142 -2.52 38.42 -2.85
C GLU A 142 -1.84 37.22 -3.53
N LEU A 143 -0.66 37.39 -4.12
CA LEU A 143 0.12 36.31 -4.73
C LEU A 143 0.65 35.35 -3.67
N PHE A 144 1.30 35.86 -2.62
CA PHE A 144 1.88 35.02 -1.59
C PHE A 144 0.81 34.37 -0.70
N ARG A 145 -0.31 35.05 -0.42
CA ARG A 145 -1.47 34.43 0.25
C ARG A 145 -2.02 33.25 -0.56
N ARG A 146 -2.14 33.36 -1.89
CA ARG A 146 -2.53 32.24 -2.74
C ARG A 146 -1.51 31.09 -2.75
N PHE A 147 -0.23 31.39 -2.67
CA PHE A 147 0.79 30.35 -2.51
C PHE A 147 0.66 29.67 -1.17
N LEU A 148 0.43 30.41 -0.09
CA LEU A 148 0.24 29.87 1.25
C LEU A 148 -0.99 28.97 1.34
N GLU A 149 -2.14 29.44 0.87
CA GLU A 149 -3.37 28.64 0.82
C GLU A 149 -3.16 27.32 0.04
N ARG A 150 -2.49 27.41 -1.09
CA ARG A 150 -2.26 26.24 -1.93
C ARG A 150 -1.23 25.29 -1.32
N GLN A 151 -0.19 25.79 -0.65
CA GLN A 151 0.78 24.99 0.06
C GLN A 151 0.12 24.26 1.24
N THR A 152 -0.72 24.93 2.01
CA THR A 152 -1.50 24.30 3.09
C THR A 152 -2.34 23.12 2.58
N VAL A 153 -2.94 23.25 1.39
CA VAL A 153 -3.68 22.15 0.75
C VAL A 153 -2.74 21.00 0.36
N TYR A 154 -1.54 21.29 -0.16
CA TYR A 154 -0.58 20.23 -0.49
C TYR A 154 -0.02 19.53 0.76
N ASP A 155 0.22 20.27 1.83
CA ASP A 155 0.66 19.72 3.12
C ASP A 155 -0.43 18.77 3.68
N TRP A 156 -1.70 19.19 3.61
CA TRP A 156 -2.83 18.35 3.99
C TRP A 156 -2.92 17.08 3.12
N HIS A 157 -2.77 17.20 1.79
CA HIS A 157 -2.74 16.03 0.91
C HIS A 157 -1.59 15.09 1.28
N THR A 158 -0.42 15.65 1.59
CA THR A 158 0.78 14.86 1.94
C THR A 158 0.57 14.10 3.25
N ALA A 159 -0.02 14.74 4.26
CA ALA A 159 -0.39 14.09 5.52
C ALA A 159 -1.45 13.00 5.31
N SER A 160 -2.46 13.25 4.47
CA SER A 160 -3.54 12.30 4.18
C SER A 160 -3.09 11.05 3.44
N PHE A 161 -1.94 11.07 2.75
CA PHE A 161 -1.44 9.86 2.09
C PHE A 161 -1.01 8.77 3.06
N GLN A 162 -0.48 9.09 4.24
CA GLN A 162 -0.05 8.09 5.24
C GLN A 162 0.80 6.96 4.63
N GLY A 163 1.75 7.30 3.74
CA GLY A 163 2.57 6.33 3.01
C GLY A 163 1.93 5.73 1.74
N ARG A 164 0.64 5.91 1.51
CA ARG A 164 -0.09 5.43 0.32
C ARG A 164 0.25 6.25 -0.93
N ASN A 165 -0.06 5.71 -2.10
CA ASN A 165 0.11 6.39 -3.39
C ASN A 165 -1.12 7.22 -3.82
N ASN A 166 -2.26 6.99 -3.19
CA ASN A 166 -3.51 7.69 -3.46
C ASN A 166 -4.48 7.57 -2.28
N TYR A 167 -5.49 8.41 -2.28
CA TYR A 167 -6.65 8.35 -1.40
C TYR A 167 -7.87 9.02 -2.05
N CYS A 168 -9.05 8.89 -1.47
CA CYS A 168 -10.29 9.51 -1.92
C CYS A 168 -10.58 10.79 -1.12
N LYS A 169 -10.94 11.92 -1.78
CA LYS A 169 -11.23 13.18 -1.06
C LYS A 169 -12.46 13.10 -0.17
N THR A 170 -13.45 12.33 -0.56
CA THR A 170 -14.71 12.18 0.17
C THR A 170 -14.63 11.13 1.28
N ASP A 171 -13.57 10.34 1.28
CA ASP A 171 -13.23 9.37 2.30
C ASP A 171 -11.68 9.22 2.34
N PRO A 172 -10.98 10.04 3.13
CA PRO A 172 -9.51 10.06 3.15
C PRO A 172 -8.85 8.74 3.57
N ASP A 173 -9.58 7.88 4.27
CA ASP A 173 -9.08 6.57 4.71
C ASP A 173 -9.18 5.52 3.60
N ALA A 174 -10.08 5.69 2.64
CA ALA A 174 -10.23 4.78 1.52
C ALA A 174 -9.09 4.90 0.50
N THR A 175 -8.58 3.76 0.06
CA THR A 175 -7.55 3.66 -0.98
C THR A 175 -8.17 3.17 -2.29
N PHE A 176 -7.78 3.74 -3.43
CA PHE A 176 -8.23 3.25 -4.73
C PHE A 176 -7.58 1.91 -5.08
N MET A 177 -8.40 0.89 -5.26
CA MET A 177 -7.98 -0.49 -5.55
C MET A 177 -8.92 -1.17 -6.56
N HIS A 178 -8.46 -2.27 -7.15
CA HIS A 178 -9.33 -3.14 -7.94
C HIS A 178 -10.19 -3.98 -6.99
N MET A 179 -11.51 -3.97 -7.20
CA MET A 179 -12.43 -4.85 -6.46
C MET A 179 -12.34 -6.28 -6.98
N LYS A 180 -12.63 -7.28 -6.13
CA LYS A 180 -12.73 -8.68 -6.55
C LYS A 180 -13.87 -8.84 -7.57
N ASP A 181 -15.01 -8.21 -7.32
CA ASP A 181 -16.19 -8.25 -8.19
C ASP A 181 -16.21 -7.02 -9.12
N ASP A 182 -15.51 -7.13 -10.24
CA ASP A 182 -15.59 -6.15 -11.32
C ASP A 182 -16.62 -6.65 -12.36
N HIS A 183 -17.89 -6.42 -12.09
CA HIS A 183 -19.00 -6.82 -12.98
C HIS A 183 -18.87 -6.25 -14.39
N MET A 184 -18.28 -5.08 -14.51
CA MET A 184 -18.06 -4.40 -15.80
C MET A 184 -16.81 -4.88 -16.53
N ARG A 185 -15.92 -5.63 -15.89
CA ARG A 185 -14.64 -6.15 -16.39
C ARG A 185 -13.78 -5.06 -17.06
N ASN A 186 -13.88 -3.83 -16.55
CA ASN A 186 -13.16 -2.68 -17.09
C ASN A 186 -11.92 -2.30 -16.28
N ALA A 187 -11.57 -3.10 -15.27
CA ALA A 187 -10.46 -2.89 -14.35
C ALA A 187 -10.47 -1.51 -13.66
N GLN A 188 -11.68 -0.95 -13.45
CA GLN A 188 -11.84 0.35 -12.80
C GLN A 188 -11.37 0.29 -11.35
N LEU A 189 -10.55 1.29 -10.97
CA LEU A 189 -10.20 1.49 -9.57
C LEU A 189 -11.38 2.15 -8.85
N LYS A 190 -11.70 1.62 -7.66
CA LYS A 190 -12.71 2.18 -6.77
C LYS A 190 -12.11 2.45 -5.40
N PRO A 191 -12.59 3.49 -4.68
CA PRO A 191 -12.19 3.69 -3.30
C PRO A 191 -12.69 2.52 -2.44
N GLY A 192 -11.84 1.99 -1.58
CA GLY A 192 -12.22 0.83 -0.77
C GLY A 192 -11.20 0.50 0.29
N TYR A 193 -11.53 -0.53 1.02
CA TYR A 193 -10.79 -1.08 2.14
C TYR A 193 -10.44 -2.53 1.88
N ASN A 194 -9.28 -2.95 2.33
CA ASN A 194 -8.88 -4.36 2.33
C ASN A 194 -9.14 -4.92 3.72
N VAL A 195 -10.18 -5.74 3.85
CA VAL A 195 -10.59 -6.36 5.11
C VAL A 195 -9.99 -7.73 5.19
N GLN A 196 -9.26 -8.00 6.26
CA GLN A 196 -8.67 -9.29 6.58
C GLN A 196 -9.53 -10.00 7.62
N ILE A 197 -9.77 -11.28 7.45
CA ILE A 197 -10.57 -12.11 8.35
C ILE A 197 -9.77 -13.35 8.73
N GLY A 198 -9.69 -13.62 10.02
CA GLY A 198 -9.12 -14.84 10.58
C GLY A 198 -10.23 -15.75 11.08
N VAL A 199 -10.17 -17.03 10.71
CA VAL A 199 -11.18 -18.05 11.05
C VAL A 199 -10.50 -19.23 11.74
N ASP A 200 -11.11 -19.72 12.81
CA ASP A 200 -10.79 -20.98 13.48
C ASP A 200 -12.08 -21.74 13.77
N SER A 201 -12.12 -23.03 13.45
CA SER A 201 -13.28 -23.93 13.70
C SER A 201 -14.62 -23.32 13.23
N GLU A 202 -14.64 -22.75 12.01
CA GLU A 202 -15.80 -22.08 11.41
C GLU A 202 -16.23 -20.76 12.07
N ASN A 203 -15.52 -20.32 13.13
CA ASN A 203 -15.77 -19.06 13.81
C ASN A 203 -14.81 -17.98 13.35
N ILE A 204 -15.30 -16.75 13.14
CA ILE A 204 -14.45 -15.58 12.92
C ILE A 204 -13.82 -15.20 14.26
N VAL A 205 -12.48 -15.30 14.35
CA VAL A 205 -11.70 -15.01 15.54
C VAL A 205 -10.99 -13.66 15.48
N ALA A 206 -10.81 -13.12 14.29
CA ALA A 206 -10.24 -11.80 14.09
C ALA A 206 -10.76 -11.16 12.79
N ALA A 207 -10.86 -9.84 12.82
CA ALA A 207 -11.10 -9.02 11.64
C ALA A 207 -10.34 -7.71 11.79
N ASP A 208 -9.72 -7.23 10.69
CA ASP A 208 -9.01 -5.96 10.67
C ASP A 208 -9.11 -5.30 9.29
N ILE A 209 -8.93 -3.98 9.23
CA ILE A 209 -9.10 -3.17 8.04
C ILE A 209 -7.78 -2.53 7.64
N PHE A 210 -7.33 -2.82 6.43
CA PHE A 210 -6.08 -2.30 5.89
C PHE A 210 -6.31 -1.36 4.72
N GLN A 211 -5.45 -0.36 4.64
CA GLN A 211 -5.41 0.58 3.51
C GLN A 211 -4.52 0.06 2.37
N ASP A 212 -3.71 -0.96 2.61
CA ASP A 212 -2.88 -1.59 1.60
C ASP A 212 -3.72 -2.44 0.63
N ARG A 213 -3.44 -2.27 -0.68
CA ARG A 213 -4.18 -2.95 -1.76
C ARG A 213 -3.79 -4.42 -1.94
N ASN A 214 -2.61 -4.78 -1.45
CA ASN A 214 -2.01 -6.10 -1.64
C ASN A 214 -1.95 -6.85 -0.31
N ASP A 215 -2.44 -8.06 -0.31
CA ASP A 215 -2.52 -8.93 0.86
C ASP A 215 -1.13 -9.32 1.39
N VAL A 216 -0.10 -9.29 0.55
CA VAL A 216 1.31 -9.48 0.94
C VAL A 216 1.74 -8.59 2.13
N TRP A 217 1.20 -7.36 2.20
CA TRP A 217 1.56 -6.40 3.24
C TRP A 217 0.68 -6.49 4.49
N THR A 218 -0.39 -7.27 4.45
CA THR A 218 -1.37 -7.33 5.52
C THR A 218 -1.17 -8.53 6.44
N LEU A 219 -0.51 -9.61 5.97
CA LEU A 219 -0.40 -10.86 6.72
C LEU A 219 0.29 -10.68 8.08
N ILE A 220 1.48 -10.12 8.09
CA ILE A 220 2.27 -9.96 9.32
C ILE A 220 1.57 -9.05 10.33
N PRO A 221 1.14 -7.81 9.97
CA PRO A 221 0.41 -6.96 10.90
C PRO A 221 -0.89 -7.58 11.39
N PHE A 222 -1.56 -8.36 10.56
CA PHE A 222 -2.79 -9.04 10.95
C PHE A 222 -2.54 -10.18 11.93
N LEU A 223 -1.49 -10.98 11.74
CA LEU A 223 -1.08 -12.01 12.71
C LEU A 223 -0.69 -11.42 14.06
N GLU A 224 0.01 -10.28 14.07
CA GLU A 224 0.34 -9.55 15.29
C GLU A 224 -0.93 -9.02 15.99
N THR A 225 -1.91 -8.54 15.22
CA THR A 225 -3.21 -8.12 15.75
C THR A 225 -3.96 -9.31 16.37
N ILE A 226 -3.98 -10.46 15.69
CA ILE A 226 -4.59 -11.69 16.21
C ILE A 226 -3.96 -12.05 17.55
N GLU A 227 -2.65 -12.21 17.62
CA GLU A 227 -1.96 -12.59 18.84
C GLU A 227 -2.25 -11.62 19.99
N LYS A 228 -2.20 -10.32 19.72
CA LYS A 228 -2.48 -9.27 20.72
C LYS A 228 -3.92 -9.31 21.24
N LYS A 229 -4.89 -9.57 20.37
CA LYS A 229 -6.33 -9.48 20.72
C LYS A 229 -6.89 -10.78 21.27
N VAL A 230 -6.45 -11.91 20.73
CA VAL A 230 -6.89 -13.25 21.17
C VAL A 230 -6.08 -13.74 22.36
N GLY A 231 -4.81 -13.31 22.48
CA GLY A 231 -3.94 -13.62 23.63
C GLY A 231 -3.11 -14.89 23.46
N PHE A 232 -3.15 -15.55 22.32
CA PHE A 232 -2.31 -16.70 21.98
C PHE A 232 -1.91 -16.67 20.49
N ARG A 233 -0.91 -17.47 20.15
CA ARG A 233 -0.41 -17.62 18.80
C ARG A 233 -0.80 -18.97 18.24
N TYR A 234 -1.35 -18.99 17.03
CA TYR A 234 -1.68 -20.21 16.32
C TYR A 234 -0.42 -20.95 15.88
N PRO A 235 -0.29 -22.26 16.11
CA PRO A 235 0.84 -23.06 15.60
C PRO A 235 0.94 -23.11 14.07
N SER A 236 -0.20 -22.96 13.38
CA SER A 236 -0.29 -23.04 11.93
C SER A 236 -1.08 -21.90 11.33
N VAL A 237 -0.67 -21.47 10.13
CA VAL A 237 -1.31 -20.38 9.38
C VAL A 237 -1.60 -20.83 7.97
N THR A 238 -2.87 -20.80 7.58
CA THR A 238 -3.33 -21.10 6.23
C THR A 238 -3.78 -19.81 5.54
N ALA A 239 -3.22 -19.52 4.37
CA ALA A 239 -3.58 -18.35 3.58
C ALA A 239 -3.49 -18.63 2.08
N ASP A 240 -4.13 -17.80 1.26
CA ASP A 240 -4.09 -17.93 -0.18
C ASP A 240 -2.75 -17.46 -0.78
N SER A 241 -2.59 -17.62 -2.10
CA SER A 241 -1.39 -17.23 -2.82
C SER A 241 -1.13 -15.72 -2.86
N GLY A 242 -2.10 -14.90 -2.51
CA GLY A 242 -1.98 -13.44 -2.44
C GLY A 242 -1.06 -12.97 -1.32
N TYR A 243 -0.88 -13.80 -0.29
CA TYR A 243 -0.04 -13.51 0.88
C TYR A 243 1.40 -13.98 0.73
N GLU A 244 1.72 -14.71 -0.34
CA GLU A 244 3.04 -15.31 -0.52
C GLU A 244 4.14 -14.25 -0.64
N SER A 245 5.10 -14.27 0.29
CA SER A 245 6.33 -13.48 0.23
C SER A 245 7.44 -14.14 1.05
N GLU A 246 8.70 -13.81 0.72
CA GLU A 246 9.84 -14.27 1.52
C GLU A 246 9.78 -13.76 2.95
N GLU A 247 9.37 -12.51 3.13
CA GLU A 247 9.20 -11.88 4.43
C GLU A 247 8.15 -12.59 5.28
N ALA A 248 6.98 -12.94 4.70
CA ALA A 248 5.94 -13.69 5.39
C ALA A 248 6.43 -15.07 5.83
N TYR A 249 7.11 -15.81 4.96
CA TYR A 249 7.67 -17.11 5.33
C TYR A 249 8.75 -17.00 6.41
N THR A 250 9.61 -15.97 6.34
CA THR A 250 10.65 -15.73 7.35
C THR A 250 10.01 -15.43 8.70
N TYR A 251 9.03 -14.53 8.73
CA TYR A 251 8.28 -14.21 9.94
C TYR A 251 7.64 -15.46 10.56
N LEU A 252 6.92 -16.27 9.78
CA LEU A 252 6.27 -17.48 10.28
C LEU A 252 7.28 -18.47 10.85
N ARG A 253 8.45 -18.68 10.17
CA ARG A 253 9.52 -19.54 10.66
C ARG A 253 10.12 -19.03 11.99
N GLU A 254 10.38 -17.72 12.11
CA GLU A 254 10.88 -17.09 13.34
C GLU A 254 9.89 -17.21 14.48
N GLN A 255 8.60 -17.09 14.19
CA GLN A 255 7.52 -17.25 15.15
C GLN A 255 7.17 -18.72 15.44
N LYS A 256 7.87 -19.69 14.81
CA LYS A 256 7.62 -21.15 14.93
C LYS A 256 6.20 -21.54 14.50
N GLN A 257 5.64 -20.82 13.54
CA GLN A 257 4.33 -21.10 12.94
C GLN A 257 4.51 -21.87 11.65
N LYS A 258 3.75 -22.95 11.45
CA LYS A 258 3.80 -23.76 10.24
C LYS A 258 3.02 -23.08 9.11
N PRO A 259 3.67 -22.73 7.97
CA PRO A 259 2.99 -22.09 6.86
C PRO A 259 2.24 -23.10 5.99
N TYR A 260 1.00 -22.76 5.63
CA TYR A 260 0.20 -23.40 4.59
C TYR A 260 -0.24 -22.33 3.57
N ILE A 261 0.75 -21.65 2.95
CA ILE A 261 0.50 -20.60 1.97
C ILE A 261 0.68 -21.16 0.57
N LYS A 262 -0.38 -21.09 -0.23
CA LYS A 262 -0.37 -21.61 -1.60
C LYS A 262 0.57 -20.82 -2.49
N PRO A 263 1.51 -21.45 -3.23
CA PRO A 263 2.40 -20.75 -4.15
C PRO A 263 1.65 -19.98 -5.25
N GLN A 264 2.07 -18.74 -5.55
CA GLN A 264 1.44 -17.89 -6.57
C GLN A 264 1.46 -18.53 -7.98
N THR A 265 2.38 -19.42 -8.21
CA THR A 265 2.52 -20.14 -9.49
C THR A 265 1.78 -21.47 -9.52
N TYR A 266 1.15 -21.89 -8.44
CA TYR A 266 0.52 -23.21 -8.32
C TYR A 266 -0.48 -23.51 -9.46
N GLU A 267 -1.42 -22.60 -9.71
CA GLU A 267 -2.40 -22.79 -10.79
C GLU A 267 -1.77 -22.64 -12.19
N LYS A 268 -0.65 -21.91 -12.27
CA LYS A 268 0.09 -21.73 -13.53
C LYS A 268 0.84 -22.99 -13.91
N TRP A 269 1.41 -23.71 -12.93
CA TRP A 269 2.15 -24.97 -13.17
C TRP A 269 1.30 -26.04 -13.85
N LYS A 270 -0.03 -26.03 -13.64
CA LYS A 270 -0.96 -26.98 -14.27
C LYS A 270 -1.17 -26.68 -15.75
N LYS A 271 -0.97 -25.45 -16.19
CA LYS A 271 -1.27 -25.01 -17.56
C LYS A 271 -0.20 -25.48 -18.56
N ARG A 272 -0.63 -26.04 -19.70
CA ARG A 272 0.26 -26.45 -20.79
C ARG A 272 1.12 -25.27 -21.30
N SER A 273 0.54 -24.09 -21.40
CA SER A 273 1.25 -22.87 -21.83
C SER A 273 2.42 -22.51 -20.90
N PHE A 274 2.26 -22.70 -19.59
CA PHE A 274 3.34 -22.47 -18.64
C PHE A 274 4.44 -23.52 -18.76
N LYS A 275 4.07 -24.81 -18.88
CA LYS A 275 5.03 -25.91 -19.04
C LYS A 275 5.87 -25.81 -20.32
N GLN A 276 5.33 -25.15 -21.36
CA GLN A 276 6.01 -24.92 -22.63
C GLN A 276 6.76 -23.58 -22.71
N ASP A 277 6.64 -22.73 -21.67
CA ASP A 277 7.29 -21.42 -21.67
C ASP A 277 8.78 -21.56 -21.27
N ILE A 278 9.63 -21.55 -22.27
CA ILE A 278 11.10 -21.66 -22.13
C ILE A 278 11.72 -20.48 -21.38
N SER A 279 11.00 -19.40 -21.18
CA SER A 279 11.47 -18.22 -20.44
C SER A 279 11.46 -18.44 -18.92
N LYS A 280 10.70 -19.43 -18.45
CA LYS A 280 10.49 -19.68 -17.02
C LYS A 280 11.59 -20.53 -16.43
N ARG A 281 12.07 -20.11 -15.26
CA ARG A 281 13.07 -20.84 -14.48
C ARG A 281 12.65 -22.29 -14.20
N GLU A 282 11.39 -22.50 -13.87
CA GLU A 282 10.81 -23.79 -13.53
C GLU A 282 10.88 -24.81 -14.66
N ASN A 283 11.07 -24.34 -15.90
CA ASN A 283 11.22 -25.19 -17.10
C ASN A 283 12.69 -25.30 -17.56
N MET A 284 13.65 -24.83 -16.76
CA MET A 284 15.08 -24.96 -16.99
C MET A 284 15.64 -26.08 -16.12
N GLY A 285 16.65 -26.80 -16.61
CA GLY A 285 17.42 -27.71 -15.78
C GLY A 285 18.17 -26.93 -14.70
N TYR A 286 18.33 -27.51 -13.54
CA TYR A 286 19.16 -26.97 -12.47
C TYR A 286 20.13 -28.03 -11.98
N ASP A 287 21.40 -27.69 -11.98
CA ASP A 287 22.47 -28.52 -11.43
C ASP A 287 22.85 -27.95 -10.04
N GLU A 288 22.56 -28.73 -9.01
CA GLU A 288 22.84 -28.37 -7.61
C GLU A 288 24.34 -28.33 -7.30
N ILE A 289 25.14 -29.16 -7.97
CA ILE A 289 26.58 -29.29 -7.71
C ILE A 289 27.32 -28.03 -8.18
N THR A 290 26.99 -27.58 -9.38
CA THR A 290 27.64 -26.41 -10.01
C THR A 290 26.86 -25.10 -9.74
N ASP A 291 25.68 -25.18 -9.09
CA ASP A 291 24.76 -24.05 -8.90
C ASP A 291 24.45 -23.32 -10.22
N THR A 292 24.13 -24.07 -11.27
CA THR A 292 23.89 -23.52 -12.61
C THR A 292 22.50 -23.90 -13.13
N TYR A 293 21.88 -23.00 -13.90
CA TYR A 293 20.69 -23.31 -14.66
C TYR A 293 21.03 -23.61 -16.10
N ILE A 294 20.35 -24.59 -16.71
CA ILE A 294 20.53 -24.97 -18.10
C ILE A 294 19.32 -24.48 -18.89
N CYS A 295 19.54 -23.57 -19.84
CA CYS A 295 18.45 -23.02 -20.67
C CYS A 295 17.98 -24.02 -21.73
N HIS A 296 16.87 -23.72 -22.41
CA HIS A 296 16.32 -24.60 -23.46
C HIS A 296 17.28 -24.88 -24.62
N ALA A 297 18.24 -23.98 -24.87
CA ALA A 297 19.29 -24.17 -25.88
C ALA A 297 20.51 -24.93 -25.37
N GLY A 298 20.48 -25.53 -24.17
CA GLY A 298 21.57 -26.26 -23.55
C GLY A 298 22.72 -25.40 -23.03
N LYS A 299 22.55 -24.06 -22.94
CA LYS A 299 23.59 -23.16 -22.42
C LYS A 299 23.39 -22.95 -20.91
N GLU A 300 24.50 -22.78 -20.21
CA GLU A 300 24.52 -22.58 -18.77
C GLU A 300 24.27 -21.13 -18.38
N LEU A 301 23.50 -20.93 -17.31
CA LEU A 301 23.35 -19.65 -16.60
C LEU A 301 24.09 -19.80 -15.27
N LYS A 302 25.21 -19.08 -15.14
CA LYS A 302 26.07 -19.11 -13.95
C LYS A 302 25.72 -17.98 -12.97
N PRO A 303 25.92 -18.18 -11.66
CA PRO A 303 25.77 -17.10 -10.69
C PRO A 303 26.81 -16.01 -10.99
N LEU A 304 26.33 -14.77 -11.14
CA LEU A 304 27.17 -13.62 -11.48
C LEU A 304 27.49 -12.79 -10.23
N PHE A 305 26.48 -12.43 -9.47
CA PHE A 305 26.60 -11.71 -8.20
C PHE A 305 25.34 -11.86 -7.34
N ILE A 306 25.48 -11.53 -6.06
CA ILE A 306 24.35 -11.46 -5.12
C ILE A 306 23.93 -9.99 -4.97
N LYS A 307 22.65 -9.72 -5.17
CA LYS A 307 22.04 -8.41 -5.01
C LYS A 307 21.22 -8.39 -3.74
N LYS A 308 21.51 -7.46 -2.82
CA LYS A 308 20.63 -7.17 -1.68
C LYS A 308 19.48 -6.31 -2.14
N GLN A 309 18.27 -6.66 -1.71
CA GLN A 309 17.04 -5.91 -1.98
C GLN A 309 16.37 -5.62 -0.65
N LYS A 310 15.76 -4.43 -0.57
CA LYS A 310 14.98 -4.02 0.60
C LYS A 310 13.52 -3.83 0.18
N SER A 311 12.62 -4.48 0.91
CA SER A 311 11.18 -4.35 0.69
C SER A 311 10.67 -2.99 1.19
N LYS A 312 9.40 -2.69 0.92
CA LYS A 312 8.73 -1.47 1.43
C LYS A 312 8.64 -1.48 2.97
N SER A 313 8.51 -2.65 3.59
CA SER A 313 8.49 -2.86 5.04
C SER A 313 9.87 -2.74 5.70
N GLY A 314 10.94 -2.71 4.91
CA GLY A 314 12.31 -2.68 5.41
C GLY A 314 12.99 -4.06 5.46
N TYR A 315 12.29 -5.14 5.12
CA TYR A 315 12.85 -6.50 5.06
C TYR A 315 13.95 -6.58 3.99
N GLU A 316 15.10 -7.13 4.34
CA GLU A 316 16.24 -7.31 3.43
C GLU A 316 16.31 -8.73 2.93
N SER A 317 16.33 -8.91 1.62
CA SER A 317 16.47 -10.20 0.95
C SER A 317 17.71 -10.24 0.04
N GLU A 318 18.27 -11.42 -0.13
CA GLU A 318 19.38 -11.67 -1.02
C GLU A 318 18.91 -12.40 -2.28
N VAL A 319 19.23 -11.84 -3.43
CA VAL A 319 18.86 -12.36 -4.73
C VAL A 319 20.12 -12.68 -5.52
N THR A 320 20.34 -13.95 -5.83
CA THR A 320 21.40 -14.38 -6.73
C THR A 320 20.98 -14.09 -8.17
N VAL A 321 21.83 -13.40 -8.89
CA VAL A 321 21.65 -13.10 -10.30
C VAL A 321 22.43 -14.10 -11.12
N TYR A 322 21.73 -14.91 -11.92
CA TYR A 322 22.34 -15.84 -12.87
C TYR A 322 22.31 -15.21 -14.25
N GLU A 323 23.38 -15.39 -15.02
CA GLU A 323 23.44 -14.90 -16.40
C GLU A 323 23.85 -16.04 -17.34
N CYS A 324 23.18 -16.11 -18.47
CA CYS A 324 23.53 -17.03 -19.55
C CYS A 324 24.87 -16.62 -20.18
N GLU A 325 25.70 -17.59 -20.48
CA GLU A 325 27.04 -17.37 -21.07
C GLU A 325 26.99 -16.53 -22.34
N ASP A 326 26.15 -16.90 -23.28
CA ASP A 326 25.97 -16.14 -24.51
C ASP A 326 24.58 -16.39 -25.14
N CYS A 327 23.85 -15.34 -25.41
CA CYS A 327 22.56 -15.36 -26.11
C CYS A 327 22.64 -14.76 -27.52
N THR A 328 23.85 -14.49 -28.03
CA THR A 328 24.06 -13.96 -29.40
C THR A 328 23.71 -15.04 -30.42
N GLY A 329 22.91 -14.70 -31.43
CA GLY A 329 22.49 -15.65 -32.46
C GLY A 329 21.62 -16.82 -31.98
N CYS A 330 21.15 -16.83 -30.73
CA CYS A 330 20.30 -17.90 -30.20
C CYS A 330 18.91 -17.88 -30.88
N PRO A 331 18.47 -18.99 -31.53
CA PRO A 331 17.18 -19.05 -32.23
C PRO A 331 15.97 -18.91 -31.28
N HIS A 332 16.19 -19.13 -30.00
CA HIS A 332 15.15 -19.05 -28.96
C HIS A 332 15.12 -17.72 -28.22
N LYS A 333 15.99 -16.75 -28.54
CA LYS A 333 16.17 -15.51 -27.80
C LYS A 333 14.88 -14.71 -27.64
N GLU A 334 14.14 -14.50 -28.72
CA GLU A 334 12.89 -13.72 -28.70
C GLU A 334 11.82 -14.32 -27.78
N LYS A 335 11.73 -15.66 -27.71
CA LYS A 335 10.79 -16.36 -26.85
C LYS A 335 11.31 -16.48 -25.39
N CYS A 336 12.62 -16.42 -25.20
CA CYS A 336 13.28 -16.64 -23.90
C CYS A 336 13.46 -15.34 -23.12
N THR A 337 13.84 -14.22 -23.75
CA THR A 337 14.11 -12.97 -23.05
C THR A 337 13.87 -11.74 -23.92
N ARG A 338 13.32 -10.68 -23.29
CA ARG A 338 13.18 -9.36 -23.91
C ARG A 338 14.42 -8.48 -23.76
N ALA A 339 15.42 -8.94 -22.98
CA ALA A 339 16.65 -8.19 -22.77
C ALA A 339 17.49 -8.13 -24.06
N LYS A 340 18.10 -6.98 -24.32
CA LYS A 340 19.05 -6.80 -25.44
C LYS A 340 20.30 -7.68 -25.27
N GLY A 341 20.78 -7.83 -24.03
CA GLY A 341 21.91 -8.68 -23.65
C GLY A 341 21.54 -10.15 -23.41
N ASN A 342 22.29 -10.80 -22.54
CA ASN A 342 22.07 -12.18 -22.14
C ASN A 342 20.87 -12.34 -21.21
N LYS A 343 20.29 -13.53 -21.18
CA LYS A 343 19.23 -13.91 -20.24
C LYS A 343 19.74 -13.85 -18.82
N ARG A 344 19.01 -13.18 -17.93
CA ARG A 344 19.26 -13.18 -16.49
C ARG A 344 18.08 -13.75 -15.72
N LEU A 345 18.39 -14.51 -14.66
CA LEU A 345 17.44 -14.94 -13.66
C LEU A 345 17.78 -14.27 -12.33
N TYR A 346 16.75 -13.90 -11.59
CA TYR A 346 16.84 -13.28 -10.28
C TYR A 346 16.18 -14.20 -9.27
N ILE A 347 16.98 -14.83 -8.41
CA ILE A 347 16.52 -15.94 -7.57
C ILE A 347 16.93 -15.70 -6.12
N SER A 348 15.95 -15.62 -5.22
CA SER A 348 16.20 -15.78 -3.80
C SER A 348 16.12 -17.26 -3.45
N LYS A 349 17.26 -17.87 -3.06
CA LYS A 349 17.32 -19.28 -2.64
C LYS A 349 16.52 -19.49 -1.36
N SER A 350 16.63 -18.56 -0.42
CA SER A 350 15.87 -18.56 0.84
C SER A 350 14.36 -18.56 0.60
N PHE A 351 13.89 -17.76 -0.36
CA PHE A 351 12.48 -17.77 -0.73
C PHE A 351 12.04 -19.12 -1.31
N LEU A 352 12.85 -19.71 -2.18
CA LEU A 352 12.50 -20.97 -2.81
C LEU A 352 12.44 -22.13 -1.80
N GLU A 353 13.40 -22.19 -0.88
CA GLU A 353 13.44 -23.18 0.20
C GLU A 353 12.18 -23.10 1.06
N LYS A 354 11.87 -21.91 1.59
CA LYS A 354 10.71 -21.69 2.46
C LYS A 354 9.37 -21.92 1.73
N ARG A 355 9.33 -21.56 0.45
CA ARG A 355 8.19 -21.83 -0.42
C ARG A 355 7.97 -23.32 -0.61
N GLN A 356 9.04 -24.06 -0.80
CA GLN A 356 8.99 -25.52 -0.95
C GLN A 356 8.50 -26.18 0.35
N GLU A 357 9.01 -25.74 1.50
CA GLU A 357 8.52 -26.16 2.83
C GLU A 357 7.01 -25.94 2.99
N SER A 358 6.52 -24.73 2.65
CA SER A 358 5.08 -24.44 2.70
C SER A 358 4.28 -25.31 1.75
N TYR A 359 4.79 -25.58 0.57
CA TYR A 359 4.14 -26.44 -0.41
C TYR A 359 4.08 -27.89 0.05
N GLU A 360 5.15 -28.44 0.64
CA GLU A 360 5.18 -29.77 1.24
C GLU A 360 4.18 -29.90 2.39
N ASN A 361 4.08 -28.88 3.23
CA ASN A 361 3.06 -28.84 4.28
C ASN A 361 1.63 -28.95 3.73
N ILE A 362 1.34 -28.34 2.56
CA ILE A 362 0.01 -28.43 1.93
C ILE A 362 -0.26 -29.85 1.38
N LEU A 363 0.79 -30.58 1.01
CA LEU A 363 0.64 -31.93 0.45
C LEU A 363 0.60 -33.04 1.52
N SER A 364 1.09 -32.75 2.74
CA SER A 364 1.07 -33.68 3.88
C SER A 364 -0.30 -33.79 4.52
#